data_15d1997fa90188bce6053a58f79aa5be
#
_entry.id   15d1997fa90188bce6053a58f79aa5be
#
_cell.length_a   1.000
_cell.length_b   1.000
_cell.length_c   1.000
_cell.angle_alpha   90.00
_cell.angle_beta   90.00
_cell.angle_gamma   90.00
#
_symmetry.space_group_name_H-M   'P 1'
#
loop_
_entity.id
_entity.type
_entity.pdbx_description
1 polymer ?
#
loop_
_entity_poly.entity_id
_entity_poly.type
_entity_poly.pdbx_seq_one_letter_code
_entity_poly.pdbx_strand_id
1 'polypeptide(L)'
;MQNFIFISPNFPTNYWQFCRELKNNGMNVLGIGDQPYDELKPELKESLNEYYKVGNLENYDEVYRAVAFLAFKHGRIDWLESNNEYWLERDAALRTDFHITTGFQTEDMPRIKYKSKMKEYYRKAGIATARYHMVDDFAGCKKFIEEVGYPVVVKPDNGVGASDTHKLSSEEELKKFLAYKAENHADVSYIMEEFVRAEVNSYDAIIDGSGNPIFEAGNVSPMSIMDIVNDNDNSIYYIIKDLPEDTRAAGRAVVKSFGVKSRFVHFEFFRMTEDQASMGKKGQIVALEVNMRPCGGFTPDMIDFARSTNVYKIWADMIAFGGTDMPVGEHYYCAFAGRRDGKHFVYSHEQIMQKYQKNMKMVDRIPDALSGAMGNQMYVANFSTREEMEQFYSDVLAVTDPINAKVQKELTEVLALGEPDAASTKAVTPKPDLTPAIKPTTAVAETKTKAVAEVPTRAVTETPTKAVATQPTKAVATQPTKAVTKTPTKAVTKTSRKGKK
;
A
#
# COMPACT_ATOMS: atom_id res chain seq x y z
N MET A 1 -13.16 8.62 26.99
CA MET A 1 -12.50 7.55 26.17
C MET A 1 -12.77 7.90 24.72
N GLN A 2 -11.76 7.97 23.89
CA GLN A 2 -11.92 8.23 22.45
C GLN A 2 -12.34 6.94 21.73
N ASN A 3 -13.25 7.06 20.75
CA ASN A 3 -13.72 5.96 19.94
C ASN A 3 -12.93 5.89 18.63
N PHE A 4 -12.30 4.77 18.36
CA PHE A 4 -11.56 4.50 17.13
C PHE A 4 -12.22 3.35 16.38
N ILE A 5 -12.65 3.59 15.14
CA ILE A 5 -13.10 2.54 14.23
C ILE A 5 -11.91 2.10 13.36
N PHE A 6 -11.58 0.80 13.43
CA PHE A 6 -10.58 0.18 12.55
C PHE A 6 -11.28 -0.67 11.49
N ILE A 7 -11.12 -0.28 10.22
CA ILE A 7 -11.70 -1.00 9.07
C ILE A 7 -10.74 -2.12 8.65
N SER A 8 -11.27 -3.33 8.41
CA SER A 8 -10.49 -4.51 8.01
C SER A 8 -9.32 -4.84 8.94
N PRO A 9 -9.53 -4.96 10.28
CA PRO A 9 -8.44 -5.17 11.23
C PRO A 9 -7.77 -6.53 11.11
N ASN A 10 -8.35 -7.46 10.37
CA ASN A 10 -7.87 -8.83 10.14
C ASN A 10 -6.86 -8.94 8.99
N PHE A 11 -6.76 -7.93 8.13
CA PHE A 11 -5.84 -7.96 6.99
C PHE A 11 -5.22 -6.57 6.69
N PRO A 12 -3.89 -6.49 6.54
CA PRO A 12 -2.84 -7.51 6.72
C PRO A 12 -2.84 -8.21 8.07
N THR A 13 -2.33 -9.43 8.12
CA THR A 13 -2.47 -10.35 9.26
C THR A 13 -1.75 -9.91 10.55
N ASN A 14 -0.93 -8.85 10.48
CA ASN A 14 -0.22 -8.21 11.59
C ASN A 14 -0.90 -6.92 12.09
N TYR A 15 -1.99 -6.45 11.46
CA TYR A 15 -2.64 -5.17 11.79
C TYR A 15 -3.38 -5.17 13.14
N TRP A 16 -3.65 -6.35 13.71
CA TRP A 16 -4.12 -6.46 15.09
C TRP A 16 -3.20 -5.75 16.09
N GLN A 17 -1.90 -5.58 15.77
CA GLN A 17 -0.94 -4.86 16.60
C GLN A 17 -1.29 -3.37 16.73
N PHE A 18 -1.76 -2.71 15.67
CA PHE A 18 -2.30 -1.35 15.76
C PHE A 18 -3.49 -1.28 16.71
N CYS A 19 -4.42 -2.23 16.61
CA CYS A 19 -5.59 -2.31 17.48
C CYS A 19 -5.17 -2.53 18.94
N ARG A 20 -4.21 -3.41 19.20
CA ARG A 20 -3.68 -3.70 20.54
C ARG A 20 -3.09 -2.45 21.18
N GLU A 21 -2.25 -1.72 20.47
CA GLU A 21 -1.58 -0.55 21.04
C GLU A 21 -2.56 0.61 21.25
N LEU A 22 -3.55 0.81 20.39
CA LEU A 22 -4.66 1.75 20.64
C LEU A 22 -5.42 1.40 21.92
N LYS A 23 -5.75 0.11 22.10
CA LYS A 23 -6.45 -0.36 23.31
C LYS A 23 -5.60 -0.21 24.56
N ASN A 24 -4.29 -0.51 24.48
CA ASN A 24 -3.34 -0.30 25.55
C ASN A 24 -3.26 1.18 25.99
N ASN A 25 -3.45 2.10 25.05
CA ASN A 25 -3.53 3.53 25.30
C ASN A 25 -4.90 4.00 25.83
N GLY A 26 -5.81 3.07 26.14
CA GLY A 26 -7.12 3.35 26.72
C GLY A 26 -8.17 3.84 25.73
N MET A 27 -7.96 3.64 24.44
CA MET A 27 -8.99 3.94 23.43
C MET A 27 -10.04 2.83 23.35
N ASN A 28 -11.25 3.19 22.95
CA ASN A 28 -12.30 2.23 22.61
C ASN A 28 -12.16 1.80 21.15
N VAL A 29 -11.58 0.62 20.93
CA VAL A 29 -11.24 0.11 19.59
C VAL A 29 -12.36 -0.74 19.04
N LEU A 30 -13.00 -0.28 17.96
CA LEU A 30 -14.17 -0.86 17.33
C LEU A 30 -13.77 -1.36 15.93
N GLY A 31 -13.77 -2.68 15.73
CA GLY A 31 -13.43 -3.29 14.45
C GLY A 31 -14.64 -3.44 13.52
N ILE A 32 -14.49 -3.13 12.24
CA ILE A 32 -15.45 -3.49 11.19
C ILE A 32 -14.74 -4.36 10.16
N GLY A 33 -15.27 -5.55 9.90
CA GLY A 33 -14.71 -6.50 8.92
C GLY A 33 -15.75 -7.45 8.38
N ASP A 34 -15.40 -8.22 7.36
CA ASP A 34 -16.28 -9.22 6.72
C ASP A 34 -15.93 -10.67 7.09
N GLN A 35 -14.81 -10.89 7.78
CA GLN A 35 -14.45 -12.21 8.30
C GLN A 35 -15.34 -12.59 9.48
N PRO A 36 -15.83 -13.86 9.57
CA PRO A 36 -16.56 -14.35 10.73
C PRO A 36 -15.74 -14.18 12.03
N TYR A 37 -16.41 -13.76 13.12
CA TYR A 37 -15.73 -13.51 14.40
C TYR A 37 -14.95 -14.73 14.92
N ASP A 38 -15.50 -15.93 14.75
CA ASP A 38 -14.87 -17.16 15.22
C ASP A 38 -13.57 -17.48 14.50
N GLU A 39 -13.41 -16.99 13.27
CA GLU A 39 -12.21 -17.17 12.43
C GLU A 39 -11.14 -16.10 12.66
N LEU A 40 -11.45 -15.03 13.40
CA LEU A 40 -10.45 -14.01 13.74
C LEU A 40 -9.36 -14.59 14.64
N LYS A 41 -8.13 -14.12 14.46
CA LYS A 41 -7.01 -14.45 15.34
C LYS A 41 -7.36 -14.12 16.80
N PRO A 42 -6.95 -14.92 17.79
CA PRO A 42 -7.15 -14.63 19.21
C PRO A 42 -6.63 -13.25 19.60
N GLU A 43 -5.44 -12.87 19.12
CA GLU A 43 -4.80 -11.60 19.40
C GLU A 43 -5.63 -10.40 18.89
N LEU A 44 -6.30 -10.55 17.75
CA LEU A 44 -7.20 -9.52 17.24
C LEU A 44 -8.46 -9.41 18.10
N LYS A 45 -9.07 -10.54 18.48
CA LYS A 45 -10.24 -10.55 19.38
C LYS A 45 -9.94 -9.84 20.69
N GLU A 46 -8.76 -10.09 21.27
CA GLU A 46 -8.30 -9.46 22.51
C GLU A 46 -7.99 -7.96 22.31
N SER A 47 -7.62 -7.54 21.11
CA SER A 47 -7.26 -6.15 20.78
C SER A 47 -8.46 -5.25 20.48
N LEU A 48 -9.65 -5.80 20.32
CA LEU A 48 -10.87 -5.05 20.04
C LEU A 48 -11.76 -4.95 21.31
N ASN A 49 -12.52 -3.85 21.43
CA ASN A 49 -13.59 -3.72 22.40
C ASN A 49 -14.91 -4.26 21.84
N GLU A 50 -15.11 -4.11 20.53
CA GLU A 50 -16.24 -4.66 19.79
C GLU A 50 -15.84 -4.94 18.34
N TYR A 51 -16.46 -5.95 17.74
CA TYR A 51 -16.30 -6.25 16.33
C TYR A 51 -17.67 -6.31 15.66
N TYR A 52 -17.86 -5.52 14.62
CA TYR A 52 -19.05 -5.53 13.79
C TYR A 52 -18.75 -6.24 12.47
N LYS A 53 -19.42 -7.40 12.24
CA LYS A 53 -19.29 -8.14 11.00
C LYS A 53 -20.26 -7.58 9.96
N VAL A 54 -19.73 -7.15 8.80
CA VAL A 54 -20.52 -6.85 7.60
C VAL A 54 -20.55 -8.07 6.67
N GLY A 55 -21.45 -8.09 5.71
CA GLY A 55 -21.50 -9.15 4.68
C GLY A 55 -20.36 -9.04 3.69
N ASN A 56 -20.04 -7.81 3.28
CA ASN A 56 -18.97 -7.50 2.34
C ASN A 56 -18.47 -6.08 2.59
N LEU A 57 -17.17 -5.93 2.87
CA LEU A 57 -16.51 -4.62 3.02
C LEU A 57 -16.55 -3.76 1.74
N GLU A 58 -16.74 -4.36 0.56
CA GLU A 58 -16.93 -3.64 -0.70
C GLU A 58 -18.28 -2.93 -0.78
N ASN A 59 -19.25 -3.36 0.00
CA ASN A 59 -20.55 -2.72 0.04
C ASN A 59 -20.54 -1.50 0.97
N TYR A 60 -20.46 -0.30 0.38
CA TYR A 60 -20.40 0.95 1.15
C TYR A 60 -21.57 1.10 2.13
N ASP A 61 -22.79 0.77 1.70
CA ASP A 61 -23.99 0.92 2.54
C ASP A 61 -23.95 0.02 3.78
N GLU A 62 -23.37 -1.19 3.68
CA GLU A 62 -23.20 -2.07 4.84
C GLU A 62 -22.20 -1.49 5.84
N VAL A 63 -21.06 -1.00 5.34
CA VAL A 63 -20.03 -0.38 6.20
C VAL A 63 -20.55 0.93 6.82
N TYR A 64 -21.26 1.76 6.04
CA TYR A 64 -21.90 2.98 6.53
C TYR A 64 -22.87 2.70 7.70
N ARG A 65 -23.72 1.67 7.55
CA ARG A 65 -24.67 1.25 8.62
C ARG A 65 -23.93 0.71 9.84
N ALA A 66 -22.82 0.01 9.65
CA ALA A 66 -21.97 -0.46 10.75
C ALA A 66 -21.37 0.71 11.53
N VAL A 67 -20.84 1.74 10.85
CA VAL A 67 -20.35 2.97 11.48
C VAL A 67 -21.48 3.69 12.21
N ALA A 68 -22.66 3.83 11.60
CA ALA A 68 -23.82 4.46 12.22
C ALA A 68 -24.27 3.72 13.50
N PHE A 69 -24.30 2.39 13.47
CA PHE A 69 -24.62 1.55 14.63
C PHE A 69 -23.61 1.75 15.77
N LEU A 70 -22.32 1.71 15.45
CA LEU A 70 -21.26 1.91 16.44
C LEU A 70 -21.30 3.32 17.03
N ALA A 71 -21.54 4.34 16.19
CA ALA A 71 -21.72 5.72 16.64
C ALA A 71 -22.94 5.88 17.54
N PHE A 72 -24.08 5.22 17.23
CA PHE A 72 -25.25 5.21 18.09
C PHE A 72 -24.98 4.57 19.46
N LYS A 73 -24.24 3.46 19.47
CA LYS A 73 -23.96 2.69 20.69
C LYS A 73 -22.90 3.31 21.59
N HIS A 74 -21.82 3.84 20.99
CA HIS A 74 -20.63 4.30 21.70
C HIS A 74 -20.50 5.84 21.76
N GLY A 75 -21.36 6.57 21.04
CA GLY A 75 -21.26 8.01 20.88
C GLY A 75 -20.37 8.41 19.71
N ARG A 76 -19.90 9.66 19.73
CA ARG A 76 -19.08 10.23 18.68
C ARG A 76 -17.88 9.34 18.36
N ILE A 77 -17.66 9.13 17.07
CA ILE A 77 -16.44 8.49 16.58
C ILE A 77 -15.37 9.57 16.37
N ASP A 78 -14.24 9.42 17.04
CA ASP A 78 -13.13 10.38 17.00
C ASP A 78 -12.15 10.07 15.87
N TRP A 79 -11.97 8.79 15.55
CA TRP A 79 -11.07 8.29 14.52
C TRP A 79 -11.70 7.15 13.72
N LEU A 80 -11.42 7.11 12.42
CA LEU A 80 -11.73 6.00 11.53
C LEU A 80 -10.57 5.81 10.56
N GLU A 81 -9.99 4.60 10.51
CA GLU A 81 -8.82 4.30 9.67
C GLU A 81 -8.71 2.80 9.42
N SER A 82 -8.18 2.42 8.25
CA SER A 82 -7.81 1.04 7.93
C SER A 82 -6.29 0.84 7.92
N ASN A 83 -5.51 1.90 7.80
CA ASN A 83 -4.08 1.85 7.48
C ASN A 83 -3.77 1.06 6.20
N ASN A 84 -4.71 0.99 5.25
CA ASN A 84 -4.63 0.17 4.06
C ASN A 84 -4.94 1.00 2.81
N GLU A 85 -4.09 0.87 1.77
CA GLU A 85 -4.23 1.60 0.51
C GLU A 85 -5.54 1.29 -0.21
N TYR A 86 -5.98 0.03 -0.14
CA TYR A 86 -7.20 -0.42 -0.80
C TYR A 86 -8.46 0.28 -0.25
N TRP A 87 -8.50 0.53 1.05
CA TRP A 87 -9.65 1.14 1.72
C TRP A 87 -9.56 2.66 1.85
N LEU A 88 -8.47 3.30 1.44
CA LEU A 88 -8.17 4.71 1.71
C LEU A 88 -9.27 5.68 1.25
N GLU A 89 -9.82 5.49 0.03
CA GLU A 89 -10.92 6.32 -0.49
C GLU A 89 -12.21 6.09 0.29
N ARG A 90 -12.48 4.86 0.69
CA ARG A 90 -13.65 4.49 1.50
C ARG A 90 -13.55 5.06 2.92
N ASP A 91 -12.39 4.96 3.54
CA ASP A 91 -12.14 5.57 4.84
C ASP A 91 -12.37 7.09 4.79
N ALA A 92 -11.93 7.74 3.72
CA ALA A 92 -12.13 9.18 3.52
C ALA A 92 -13.61 9.53 3.33
N ALA A 93 -14.35 8.74 2.54
CA ALA A 93 -15.78 8.91 2.34
C ALA A 93 -16.55 8.77 3.66
N LEU A 94 -16.28 7.72 4.44
CA LEU A 94 -16.90 7.51 5.75
C LEU A 94 -16.58 8.65 6.73
N ARG A 95 -15.32 9.13 6.77
CA ARG A 95 -14.97 10.28 7.60
C ARG A 95 -15.74 11.54 7.20
N THR A 96 -15.89 11.79 5.91
CA THR A 96 -16.66 12.91 5.38
C THR A 96 -18.13 12.81 5.77
N ASP A 97 -18.75 11.67 5.54
CA ASP A 97 -20.19 11.44 5.79
C ASP A 97 -20.54 11.50 7.30
N PHE A 98 -19.65 11.03 8.16
CA PHE A 98 -19.85 11.05 9.62
C PHE A 98 -19.22 12.27 10.31
N HIS A 99 -18.71 13.25 9.54
CA HIS A 99 -18.03 14.44 10.07
C HIS A 99 -16.89 14.12 11.06
N ILE A 100 -16.13 13.04 10.77
CA ILE A 100 -14.92 12.68 11.50
C ILE A 100 -13.78 13.51 10.92
N THR A 101 -13.37 14.55 11.64
CA THR A 101 -12.41 15.56 11.14
C THR A 101 -10.95 15.16 11.23
N THR A 102 -10.65 13.99 11.78
CA THR A 102 -9.31 13.40 11.86
C THR A 102 -9.01 12.62 10.58
N GLY A 103 -7.82 12.84 10.00
CA GLY A 103 -7.43 12.19 8.75
C GLY A 103 -7.96 12.86 7.48
N PHE A 104 -7.59 12.31 6.34
CA PHE A 104 -7.96 12.83 5.01
C PHE A 104 -9.45 12.64 4.72
N GLN A 105 -10.05 13.62 4.03
CA GLN A 105 -11.45 13.63 3.60
C GLN A 105 -11.56 13.27 2.12
N THR A 106 -12.79 13.08 1.63
CA THR A 106 -13.03 12.76 0.20
C THR A 106 -12.38 13.76 -0.75
N GLU A 107 -12.37 15.06 -0.41
CA GLU A 107 -11.77 16.12 -1.21
C GLU A 107 -10.24 16.03 -1.33
N ASP A 108 -9.60 15.30 -0.40
CA ASP A 108 -8.15 15.09 -0.41
C ASP A 108 -7.72 13.97 -1.36
N MET A 109 -8.63 13.04 -1.68
CA MET A 109 -8.31 11.82 -2.41
C MET A 109 -7.63 12.05 -3.77
N PRO A 110 -8.05 13.04 -4.58
CA PRO A 110 -7.39 13.25 -5.87
C PRO A 110 -5.87 13.45 -5.75
N ARG A 111 -5.38 14.22 -4.76
CA ARG A 111 -3.94 14.50 -4.63
C ARG A 111 -3.13 13.35 -4.04
N ILE A 112 -3.77 12.41 -3.34
CA ILE A 112 -3.08 11.31 -2.66
C ILE A 112 -3.31 9.94 -3.28
N LYS A 113 -4.21 9.82 -4.28
CA LYS A 113 -4.52 8.58 -4.99
C LYS A 113 -4.17 8.61 -6.46
N TYR A 114 -4.30 9.76 -7.13
CA TYR A 114 -4.06 9.86 -8.57
C TYR A 114 -2.63 10.28 -8.85
N LYS A 115 -1.86 9.40 -9.49
CA LYS A 115 -0.43 9.64 -9.81
C LYS A 115 -0.21 10.92 -10.62
N SER A 116 -1.10 11.21 -11.56
CA SER A 116 -1.08 12.45 -12.33
C SER A 116 -1.23 13.71 -11.46
N LYS A 117 -2.05 13.64 -10.41
CA LYS A 117 -2.29 14.77 -9.49
C LYS A 117 -1.18 14.93 -8.46
N MET A 118 -0.53 13.82 -8.04
CA MET A 118 0.65 13.86 -7.15
C MET A 118 1.78 14.71 -7.73
N LYS A 119 1.96 14.74 -9.07
CA LYS A 119 3.03 15.47 -9.75
C LYS A 119 3.08 16.96 -9.41
N GLU A 120 1.93 17.60 -9.22
CA GLU A 120 1.87 19.01 -8.82
C GLU A 120 2.43 19.23 -7.41
N TYR A 121 2.13 18.33 -6.49
CA TYR A 121 2.57 18.44 -5.09
C TYR A 121 4.06 18.12 -4.95
N TYR A 122 4.59 17.20 -5.75
CA TYR A 122 6.04 16.97 -5.83
C TYR A 122 6.78 18.19 -6.37
N ARG A 123 6.25 18.84 -7.40
CA ARG A 123 6.82 20.08 -7.92
C ARG A 123 6.82 21.20 -6.87
N LYS A 124 5.74 21.34 -6.08
CA LYS A 124 5.70 22.26 -4.94
C LYS A 124 6.72 21.90 -3.85
N ALA A 125 7.03 20.62 -3.69
CA ALA A 125 8.08 20.13 -2.78
C ALA A 125 9.50 20.34 -3.36
N GLY A 126 9.63 20.76 -4.62
CA GLY A 126 10.94 20.91 -5.28
C GLY A 126 11.58 19.59 -5.72
N ILE A 127 10.79 18.51 -5.85
CA ILE A 127 11.28 17.18 -6.21
C ILE A 127 10.90 16.88 -7.66
N ALA A 128 11.89 16.39 -8.43
CA ALA A 128 11.67 15.97 -9.82
C ALA A 128 10.74 14.76 -9.90
N THR A 129 10.00 14.66 -11.00
CA THR A 129 9.15 13.51 -11.32
C THR A 129 9.37 13.07 -12.77
N ALA A 130 9.11 11.81 -13.09
CA ALA A 130 9.07 11.37 -14.48
C ALA A 130 8.11 12.24 -15.31
N ARG A 131 8.50 12.58 -16.54
CA ARG A 131 7.58 13.17 -17.53
C ARG A 131 6.44 12.21 -17.80
N TYR A 132 5.26 12.70 -18.09
CA TYR A 132 4.10 11.85 -18.25
C TYR A 132 3.09 12.38 -19.26
N HIS A 133 2.26 11.46 -19.74
CA HIS A 133 1.11 11.72 -20.58
C HIS A 133 -0.07 10.86 -20.10
N MET A 134 -1.27 11.43 -20.07
CA MET A 134 -2.47 10.62 -19.82
C MET A 134 -2.80 9.85 -21.09
N VAL A 135 -2.93 8.53 -20.96
CA VAL A 135 -3.17 7.66 -22.11
C VAL A 135 -4.49 8.02 -22.79
N ASP A 136 -4.40 8.50 -24.00
CA ASP A 136 -5.50 8.85 -24.89
C ASP A 136 -5.52 7.92 -26.12
N ASP A 137 -5.33 8.45 -27.31
CA ASP A 137 -5.25 7.67 -28.54
C ASP A 137 -3.79 7.32 -28.92
N PHE A 138 -3.64 6.52 -29.97
CA PHE A 138 -2.33 6.09 -30.45
C PHE A 138 -1.44 7.28 -30.85
N ALA A 139 -2.01 8.33 -31.46
CA ALA A 139 -1.25 9.48 -31.95
C ALA A 139 -0.70 10.32 -30.79
N GLY A 140 -1.52 10.56 -29.75
CA GLY A 140 -1.11 11.28 -28.54
C GLY A 140 -0.02 10.53 -27.77
N CYS A 141 -0.22 9.22 -27.54
CA CYS A 141 0.79 8.36 -26.90
C CYS A 141 2.10 8.32 -27.70
N LYS A 142 2.03 8.17 -29.03
CA LYS A 142 3.21 8.14 -29.91
C LYS A 142 3.98 9.44 -29.84
N LYS A 143 3.30 10.58 -29.87
CA LYS A 143 3.94 11.90 -29.75
C LYS A 143 4.71 12.03 -28.44
N PHE A 144 4.15 11.61 -27.32
CA PHE A 144 4.85 11.61 -26.04
C PHE A 144 6.09 10.69 -26.07
N ILE A 145 5.98 9.50 -26.69
CA ILE A 145 7.12 8.58 -26.82
C ILE A 145 8.22 9.18 -27.71
N GLU A 146 7.88 9.94 -28.75
CA GLU A 146 8.88 10.66 -29.56
C GLU A 146 9.68 11.70 -28.75
N GLU A 147 9.07 12.25 -27.66
CA GLU A 147 9.74 13.20 -26.78
C GLU A 147 10.62 12.52 -25.71
N VAL A 148 10.23 11.34 -25.22
CA VAL A 148 10.90 10.70 -24.08
C VAL A 148 11.72 9.47 -24.44
N GLY A 149 11.41 8.84 -25.58
CA GLY A 149 12.00 7.57 -26.03
C GLY A 149 11.39 6.34 -25.35
N TYR A 150 11.70 5.17 -25.93
CA TYR A 150 11.41 3.88 -25.30
C TYR A 150 12.53 3.49 -24.32
N PRO A 151 12.22 2.66 -23.30
CA PRO A 151 10.90 2.21 -22.89
C PRO A 151 10.11 3.29 -22.16
N VAL A 152 8.78 3.13 -22.12
CA VAL A 152 7.87 3.87 -21.26
C VAL A 152 7.16 2.92 -20.32
N VAL A 153 6.68 3.43 -19.18
CA VAL A 153 5.85 2.68 -18.22
C VAL A 153 4.42 3.19 -18.28
N VAL A 154 3.47 2.28 -18.43
CA VAL A 154 2.04 2.59 -18.42
C VAL A 154 1.38 1.87 -17.27
N LYS A 155 0.61 2.60 -16.46
CA LYS A 155 -0.04 2.07 -15.25
C LYS A 155 -1.36 2.81 -14.98
N PRO A 156 -2.33 2.20 -14.26
CA PRO A 156 -3.53 2.91 -13.85
C PRO A 156 -3.17 4.16 -13.03
N ASP A 157 -3.83 5.29 -13.31
CA ASP A 157 -3.60 6.55 -12.59
C ASP A 157 -3.98 6.42 -11.10
N ASN A 158 -4.99 5.59 -10.81
CA ASN A 158 -5.46 5.26 -9.45
C ASN A 158 -5.27 3.75 -9.15
N GLY A 159 -4.11 3.17 -9.45
CA GLY A 159 -3.80 1.76 -9.19
C GLY A 159 -3.08 1.55 -7.85
N VAL A 160 -3.10 0.30 -7.36
CA VAL A 160 -2.47 -0.13 -6.10
C VAL A 160 -1.45 -1.24 -6.40
N GLY A 161 -0.26 -1.19 -5.78
CA GLY A 161 0.68 -2.30 -5.71
C GLY A 161 1.27 -2.75 -7.04
N ALA A 162 1.57 -1.86 -7.95
CA ALA A 162 2.09 -2.14 -9.30
C ALA A 162 1.19 -3.03 -10.17
N SER A 163 -0.06 -3.26 -9.76
CA SER A 163 -1.04 -4.00 -10.52
C SER A 163 -1.28 -3.32 -11.87
N ASP A 164 -1.36 -4.14 -12.93
CA ASP A 164 -1.61 -3.70 -14.31
C ASP A 164 -0.62 -2.63 -14.80
N THR A 165 0.65 -2.78 -14.38
CA THR A 165 1.76 -1.92 -14.82
C THR A 165 2.50 -2.59 -15.96
N HIS A 166 2.63 -1.87 -17.07
CA HIS A 166 3.22 -2.37 -18.33
C HIS A 166 4.45 -1.53 -18.71
N LYS A 167 5.56 -2.19 -18.98
CA LYS A 167 6.73 -1.58 -19.61
C LYS A 167 6.61 -1.80 -21.12
N LEU A 168 6.55 -0.73 -21.89
CA LEU A 168 6.43 -0.78 -23.35
C LEU A 168 7.76 -0.37 -23.98
N SER A 169 8.31 -1.23 -24.81
CA SER A 169 9.62 -1.06 -25.44
C SER A 169 9.54 -0.87 -26.98
N SER A 170 8.34 -0.94 -27.56
CA SER A 170 8.13 -0.81 -28.98
C SER A 170 6.73 -0.27 -29.34
N GLU A 171 6.59 0.23 -30.57
CA GLU A 171 5.30 0.68 -31.11
C GLU A 171 4.28 -0.47 -31.18
N GLU A 172 4.74 -1.69 -31.39
CA GLU A 172 3.88 -2.88 -31.43
C GLU A 172 3.31 -3.19 -30.04
N GLU A 173 4.12 -3.05 -28.99
CA GLU A 173 3.68 -3.20 -27.62
C GLU A 173 2.68 -2.10 -27.24
N LEU A 174 2.89 -0.86 -27.69
CA LEU A 174 1.92 0.22 -27.51
C LEU A 174 0.55 -0.13 -28.14
N LYS A 175 0.55 -0.64 -29.38
CA LYS A 175 -0.69 -1.04 -30.06
C LYS A 175 -1.40 -2.18 -29.32
N LYS A 176 -0.64 -3.17 -28.83
CA LYS A 176 -1.19 -4.28 -28.04
C LYS A 176 -1.79 -3.77 -26.72
N PHE A 177 -1.09 -2.88 -26.03
CA PHE A 177 -1.60 -2.28 -24.80
C PHE A 177 -2.89 -1.49 -25.02
N LEU A 178 -2.98 -0.66 -26.06
CA LEU A 178 -4.19 0.12 -26.35
C LEU A 178 -5.38 -0.79 -26.70
N ALA A 179 -5.16 -1.89 -27.41
CA ALA A 179 -6.18 -2.91 -27.67
C ALA A 179 -6.63 -3.58 -26.35
N TYR A 180 -5.68 -4.02 -25.53
CA TYR A 180 -5.94 -4.61 -24.22
C TYR A 180 -6.77 -3.67 -23.33
N LYS A 181 -6.38 -2.37 -23.26
CA LYS A 181 -7.12 -1.35 -22.52
C LYS A 181 -8.55 -1.20 -23.02
N ALA A 182 -8.73 -1.14 -24.33
CA ALA A 182 -10.06 -0.98 -24.94
C ALA A 182 -10.99 -2.18 -24.66
N GLU A 183 -10.45 -3.39 -24.61
CA GLU A 183 -11.22 -4.61 -24.39
C GLU A 183 -11.55 -4.86 -22.92
N ASN A 184 -10.60 -4.58 -22.02
CA ASN A 184 -10.70 -5.02 -20.63
C ASN A 184 -10.86 -3.86 -19.63
N HIS A 185 -10.42 -2.65 -19.96
CA HIS A 185 -10.28 -1.52 -19.02
C HIS A 185 -10.67 -0.19 -19.65
N ALA A 186 -11.74 -0.14 -20.46
CA ALA A 186 -12.17 1.05 -21.20
C ALA A 186 -12.39 2.27 -20.27
N ASP A 187 -12.93 2.05 -19.08
CA ASP A 187 -13.26 3.10 -18.09
C ASP A 187 -12.09 3.45 -17.17
N VAL A 188 -10.95 2.76 -17.27
CA VAL A 188 -9.78 3.03 -16.42
C VAL A 188 -8.88 4.07 -17.08
N SER A 189 -8.55 5.12 -16.33
CA SER A 189 -7.56 6.12 -16.73
C SER A 189 -6.15 5.58 -16.47
N TYR A 190 -5.29 5.66 -17.48
CA TYR A 190 -3.88 5.27 -17.39
C TYR A 190 -2.97 6.47 -17.56
N ILE A 191 -1.86 6.47 -16.83
CA ILE A 191 -0.74 7.39 -16.98
C ILE A 191 0.42 6.64 -17.67
N MET A 192 0.99 7.27 -18.70
CA MET A 192 2.22 6.83 -19.37
C MET A 192 3.36 7.71 -18.88
N GLU A 193 4.42 7.10 -18.37
CA GLU A 193 5.57 7.80 -17.81
C GLU A 193 6.86 7.44 -18.54
N GLU A 194 7.77 8.39 -18.63
CA GLU A 194 9.16 8.17 -18.98
C GLU A 194 9.78 7.15 -18.04
N PHE A 195 10.51 6.19 -18.58
CA PHE A 195 11.17 5.16 -17.77
C PHE A 195 12.35 5.74 -16.99
N VAL A 196 12.32 5.61 -15.68
CA VAL A 196 13.38 6.04 -14.77
C VAL A 196 14.32 4.85 -14.49
N ARG A 197 15.61 5.01 -14.75
CA ARG A 197 16.63 4.01 -14.41
C ARG A 197 17.12 4.26 -12.99
N ALA A 198 16.55 3.52 -12.05
CA ALA A 198 16.71 3.80 -10.65
C ALA A 198 16.41 2.57 -9.77
N GLU A 199 16.85 2.62 -8.54
CA GLU A 199 16.37 1.77 -7.45
C GLU A 199 15.20 2.45 -6.74
N VAL A 200 14.27 1.65 -6.22
CA VAL A 200 13.17 2.17 -5.39
C VAL A 200 13.64 2.25 -3.95
N ASN A 201 13.55 3.45 -3.40
CA ASN A 201 13.83 3.76 -2.00
C ASN A 201 12.58 4.33 -1.36
N SER A 202 12.37 4.13 -0.06
CA SER A 202 11.24 4.74 0.62
C SER A 202 11.65 5.73 1.70
N TYR A 203 10.68 6.58 2.04
CA TYR A 203 10.61 7.32 3.29
C TYR A 203 9.38 6.86 4.04
N ASP A 204 9.58 6.17 5.16
CA ASP A 204 8.56 5.64 6.04
C ASP A 204 8.55 6.46 7.32
N ALA A 205 7.42 7.12 7.65
CA ALA A 205 7.39 8.01 8.79
C ALA A 205 6.03 8.05 9.48
N ILE A 206 6.06 8.36 10.78
CA ILE A 206 4.87 8.67 11.57
C ILE A 206 4.88 10.18 11.82
N ILE A 207 3.82 10.84 11.37
CA ILE A 207 3.67 12.30 11.35
C ILE A 207 2.66 12.71 12.41
N ASP A 208 3.03 13.67 13.26
CA ASP A 208 2.16 14.21 14.31
C ASP A 208 1.04 15.13 13.78
N GLY A 209 0.18 15.62 14.67
CA GLY A 209 -0.91 16.53 14.33
C GLY A 209 -0.47 17.91 13.84
N SER A 210 0.79 18.27 14.04
CA SER A 210 1.40 19.51 13.55
C SER A 210 2.09 19.35 12.18
N GLY A 211 2.20 18.11 11.69
CA GLY A 211 2.90 17.78 10.45
C GLY A 211 4.41 17.55 10.61
N ASN A 212 4.86 17.28 11.84
CA ASN A 212 6.26 16.94 12.11
C ASN A 212 6.43 15.42 12.17
N PRO A 213 7.49 14.86 11.58
CA PRO A 213 7.83 13.46 11.77
C PRO A 213 8.33 13.21 13.19
N ILE A 214 7.68 12.29 13.90
CA ILE A 214 8.09 11.80 15.22
C ILE A 214 8.86 10.48 15.14
N PHE A 215 8.80 9.82 13.99
CA PHE A 215 9.58 8.63 13.67
C PHE A 215 9.88 8.61 12.17
N GLU A 216 11.09 8.17 11.79
CA GLU A 216 11.51 8.10 10.39
C GLU A 216 12.38 6.84 10.15
N ALA A 217 12.09 6.15 9.07
CA ALA A 217 12.83 5.01 8.55
C ALA A 217 12.81 5.02 7.02
N GLY A 218 13.36 4.00 6.41
CA GLY A 218 13.26 3.78 4.97
C GLY A 218 13.63 2.36 4.60
N ASN A 219 13.16 1.94 3.44
CA ASN A 219 13.52 0.67 2.84
C ASN A 219 14.09 0.86 1.43
N VAL A 220 14.75 -0.18 0.94
CA VAL A 220 15.25 -0.28 -0.43
C VAL A 220 14.73 -1.56 -1.04
N SER A 221 14.15 -1.44 -2.23
CA SER A 221 13.77 -2.56 -3.09
C SER A 221 14.73 -2.60 -4.28
N PRO A 222 15.77 -3.45 -4.25
CA PRO A 222 16.76 -3.53 -5.32
C PRO A 222 16.17 -4.04 -6.64
N MET A 223 15.09 -4.81 -6.56
CA MET A 223 14.36 -5.35 -7.70
C MET A 223 13.01 -4.64 -7.84
N SER A 224 12.61 -4.41 -9.09
CA SER A 224 11.28 -3.87 -9.37
C SER A 224 10.19 -4.90 -8.99
N ILE A 225 9.18 -4.47 -8.23
CA ILE A 225 8.01 -5.31 -7.92
C ILE A 225 7.32 -5.78 -9.21
N MET A 226 7.29 -4.94 -10.23
CA MET A 226 6.75 -5.28 -11.55
C MET A 226 7.50 -6.47 -12.17
N ASP A 227 8.84 -6.48 -12.14
CA ASP A 227 9.64 -7.56 -12.68
C ASP A 227 9.48 -8.83 -11.85
N ILE A 228 9.46 -8.71 -10.50
CA ILE A 228 9.22 -9.86 -9.59
C ILE A 228 7.88 -10.54 -9.90
N VAL A 229 6.82 -9.77 -10.12
CA VAL A 229 5.48 -10.30 -10.42
C VAL A 229 5.43 -10.92 -11.81
N ASN A 230 5.97 -10.24 -12.83
CA ASN A 230 5.92 -10.67 -14.22
C ASN A 230 6.78 -11.93 -14.47
N ASP A 231 7.95 -12.00 -13.85
CA ASP A 231 8.90 -13.10 -14.02
C ASP A 231 8.73 -14.22 -13.00
N ASN A 232 7.77 -14.09 -12.08
CA ASN A 232 7.54 -15.01 -10.96
C ASN A 232 8.84 -15.29 -10.18
N ASP A 233 9.61 -14.23 -9.89
CA ASP A 233 10.92 -14.36 -9.27
C ASP A 233 10.85 -14.25 -7.73
N ASN A 234 11.97 -14.57 -7.07
CA ASN A 234 12.15 -14.38 -5.64
C ASN A 234 12.09 -12.88 -5.32
N SER A 235 11.60 -12.55 -4.13
CA SER A 235 11.46 -11.16 -3.70
C SER A 235 12.47 -10.81 -2.62
N ILE A 236 13.10 -9.64 -2.74
CA ILE A 236 13.93 -9.07 -1.68
C ILE A 236 13.66 -7.60 -1.50
N TYR A 237 13.72 -7.15 -0.26
CA TYR A 237 13.84 -5.75 0.12
C TYR A 237 14.40 -5.68 1.55
N TYR A 238 14.89 -4.53 1.97
CA TYR A 238 15.44 -4.38 3.31
C TYR A 238 15.17 -2.99 3.90
N ILE A 239 15.04 -2.94 5.22
CA ILE A 239 15.07 -1.68 5.96
C ILE A 239 16.54 -1.26 6.09
N ILE A 240 16.85 -0.04 5.66
CA ILE A 240 18.18 0.52 5.75
C ILE A 240 18.54 0.85 7.19
N LYS A 241 19.82 0.68 7.54
CA LYS A 241 20.30 0.96 8.89
C LYS A 241 20.18 2.44 9.27
N ASP A 242 20.54 3.33 8.37
CA ASP A 242 20.46 4.77 8.56
C ASP A 242 19.81 5.44 7.35
N LEU A 243 18.78 6.25 7.59
CA LEU A 243 18.08 6.96 6.53
C LEU A 243 18.97 8.06 5.94
N PRO A 244 19.28 8.05 4.62
CA PRO A 244 20.07 9.08 3.97
C PRO A 244 19.43 10.47 4.13
N GLU A 245 20.25 11.49 4.35
CA GLU A 245 19.77 12.85 4.64
C GLU A 245 19.00 13.46 3.46
N ASP A 246 19.36 13.14 2.23
CA ASP A 246 18.62 13.57 1.04
C ASP A 246 17.22 12.93 0.94
N THR A 247 17.09 11.65 1.28
CA THR A 247 15.79 10.95 1.36
C THR A 247 14.94 11.53 2.49
N ARG A 248 15.55 11.81 3.64
CA ARG A 248 14.91 12.48 4.78
C ARG A 248 14.40 13.86 4.40
N ALA A 249 15.24 14.68 3.76
CA ALA A 249 14.88 16.02 3.31
C ALA A 249 13.75 15.98 2.28
N ALA A 250 13.81 15.06 1.30
CA ALA A 250 12.77 14.84 0.32
C ALA A 250 11.44 14.42 0.97
N GLY A 251 11.48 13.43 1.86
CA GLY A 251 10.30 12.95 2.59
C GLY A 251 9.61 14.05 3.39
N ARG A 252 10.38 14.83 4.15
CA ARG A 252 9.86 15.98 4.92
C ARG A 252 9.26 17.08 4.03
N ALA A 253 9.86 17.35 2.87
CA ALA A 253 9.33 18.30 1.90
C ALA A 253 7.98 17.83 1.32
N VAL A 254 7.85 16.50 1.06
CA VAL A 254 6.59 15.87 0.61
C VAL A 254 5.53 15.93 1.72
N VAL A 255 5.86 15.58 2.97
CA VAL A 255 4.94 15.71 4.12
C VAL A 255 4.34 17.11 4.16
N LYS A 256 5.17 18.15 4.06
CA LYS A 256 4.73 19.56 4.06
C LYS A 256 3.87 19.89 2.85
N SER A 257 4.28 19.49 1.66
CA SER A 257 3.58 19.83 0.39
C SER A 257 2.21 19.17 0.31
N PHE A 258 2.06 17.93 0.77
CA PHE A 258 0.80 17.20 0.79
C PHE A 258 -0.08 17.53 2.02
N GLY A 259 0.43 18.28 2.98
CA GLY A 259 -0.30 18.66 4.19
C GLY A 259 -0.59 17.48 5.11
N VAL A 260 0.35 16.54 5.21
CA VAL A 260 0.20 15.31 6.01
C VAL A 260 0.17 15.64 7.49
N LYS A 261 -0.79 15.05 8.22
CA LYS A 261 -0.95 15.17 9.68
C LYS A 261 -1.49 13.88 10.26
N SER A 262 -1.07 13.57 11.49
CA SER A 262 -1.58 12.45 12.30
C SER A 262 -1.68 11.14 11.51
N ARG A 263 -0.55 10.70 10.90
CA ARG A 263 -0.58 9.59 9.96
C ARG A 263 0.74 8.85 9.88
N PHE A 264 0.68 7.55 9.65
CA PHE A 264 1.79 6.79 9.12
C PHE A 264 1.81 6.97 7.59
N VAL A 265 2.99 7.17 7.02
CA VAL A 265 3.18 7.33 5.57
C VAL A 265 4.29 6.42 5.05
N HIS A 266 4.14 6.03 3.80
CA HIS A 266 5.13 5.32 3.00
C HIS A 266 5.26 6.03 1.66
N PHE A 267 6.34 6.81 1.48
CA PHE A 267 6.60 7.52 0.23
C PHE A 267 7.69 6.80 -0.54
N GLU A 268 7.44 6.54 -1.80
CA GLU A 268 8.38 5.89 -2.69
C GLU A 268 9.12 6.92 -3.54
N PHE A 269 10.42 6.75 -3.63
CA PHE A 269 11.31 7.55 -4.45
C PHE A 269 12.19 6.64 -5.30
N PHE A 270 12.50 7.10 -6.49
CA PHE A 270 13.58 6.58 -7.29
C PHE A 270 14.90 7.22 -6.86
N ARG A 271 15.92 6.41 -6.61
CA ARG A 271 17.31 6.85 -6.55
C ARG A 271 17.99 6.47 -7.85
N MET A 272 18.35 7.46 -8.66
CA MET A 272 18.86 7.24 -10.01
C MET A 272 20.18 6.45 -9.99
N THR A 273 20.25 5.41 -10.81
CA THR A 273 21.47 4.57 -10.96
C THR A 273 22.42 5.09 -12.02
N GLU A 274 21.94 5.97 -12.91
CA GLU A 274 22.73 6.62 -13.95
C GLU A 274 22.21 8.04 -14.25
N ASP A 275 22.96 8.81 -15.04
CA ASP A 275 22.56 10.13 -15.50
C ASP A 275 21.45 10.02 -16.55
N GLN A 276 20.34 10.74 -16.38
CA GLN A 276 19.31 10.94 -17.40
C GLN A 276 19.06 12.43 -17.60
N ALA A 277 19.26 12.93 -18.82
CA ALA A 277 19.23 14.36 -19.13
C ALA A 277 17.90 15.07 -18.75
N SER A 278 16.80 14.32 -18.80
CA SER A 278 15.45 14.83 -18.47
C SER A 278 15.17 14.90 -16.96
N MET A 279 15.91 14.17 -16.13
CA MET A 279 15.58 14.01 -14.71
C MET A 279 16.69 14.40 -13.75
N GLY A 280 17.97 14.14 -14.10
CA GLY A 280 19.08 14.50 -13.25
C GLY A 280 20.25 13.51 -13.31
N LYS A 281 21.05 13.53 -12.26
CA LYS A 281 22.32 12.79 -12.13
C LYS A 281 22.14 11.52 -11.32
N LYS A 282 23.06 10.56 -11.51
CA LYS A 282 23.20 9.37 -10.66
C LYS A 282 23.17 9.77 -9.18
N GLY A 283 22.40 9.03 -8.38
CA GLY A 283 22.20 9.25 -6.94
C GLY A 283 21.09 10.26 -6.61
N GLN A 284 20.59 11.03 -7.57
CA GLN A 284 19.53 12.01 -7.32
C GLN A 284 18.19 11.30 -7.03
N ILE A 285 17.41 11.93 -6.12
CA ILE A 285 16.06 11.50 -5.76
C ILE A 285 15.05 12.05 -6.77
N VAL A 286 14.19 11.15 -7.28
CA VAL A 286 13.04 11.46 -8.16
C VAL A 286 11.80 10.84 -7.50
N ALA A 287 10.70 11.58 -7.43
CA ALA A 287 9.49 11.09 -6.78
C ALA A 287 8.79 10.02 -7.62
N LEU A 288 8.29 8.98 -6.95
CA LEU A 288 7.50 7.92 -7.56
C LEU A 288 6.03 8.00 -7.11
N GLU A 289 5.75 7.74 -5.83
CA GLU A 289 4.38 7.65 -5.30
C GLU A 289 4.31 8.01 -3.82
N VAL A 290 3.20 8.62 -3.39
CA VAL A 290 2.87 8.75 -1.96
C VAL A 290 1.82 7.71 -1.58
N ASN A 291 2.08 7.01 -0.48
CA ASN A 291 1.12 6.13 0.16
C ASN A 291 0.84 6.67 1.57
N MET A 292 -0.42 7.06 1.81
CA MET A 292 -0.82 7.69 3.08
C MET A 292 -1.20 6.64 4.14
N ARG A 293 -0.34 5.65 4.27
CA ARG A 293 -0.47 4.50 5.17
C ARG A 293 0.90 3.85 5.41
N PRO A 294 1.04 2.92 6.38
CA PRO A 294 2.26 2.12 6.53
C PRO A 294 2.59 1.35 5.24
N CYS A 295 3.85 1.07 5.01
CA CYS A 295 4.25 0.13 3.97
C CYS A 295 3.57 -1.23 4.17
N GLY A 296 3.26 -1.93 3.07
CA GLY A 296 2.54 -3.19 3.11
C GLY A 296 3.34 -4.39 3.65
N GLY A 297 2.67 -5.52 3.70
CA GLY A 297 3.27 -6.79 4.15
C GLY A 297 3.74 -6.72 5.60
N PHE A 298 4.95 -7.20 5.84
CA PHE A 298 5.58 -7.26 7.16
C PHE A 298 6.55 -6.09 7.41
N THR A 299 6.50 -5.05 6.58
CA THR A 299 7.43 -3.90 6.67
C THR A 299 7.36 -3.17 8.02
N PRO A 300 6.19 -2.96 8.66
CA PRO A 300 6.16 -2.38 10.01
C PRO A 300 6.91 -3.24 11.04
N ASP A 301 6.76 -4.59 11.02
CA ASP A 301 7.51 -5.49 11.88
C ASP A 301 9.03 -5.44 11.61
N MET A 302 9.40 -5.34 10.33
CA MET A 302 10.81 -5.20 9.94
C MET A 302 11.42 -3.88 10.42
N ILE A 303 10.64 -2.80 10.41
CA ILE A 303 11.07 -1.52 10.98
C ILE A 303 11.28 -1.65 12.49
N ASP A 304 10.41 -2.36 13.20
CA ASP A 304 10.59 -2.65 14.64
C ASP A 304 11.90 -3.40 14.88
N PHE A 305 12.17 -4.42 14.10
CA PHE A 305 13.43 -5.18 14.20
C PHE A 305 14.66 -4.32 13.83
N ALA A 306 14.55 -3.52 12.76
CA ALA A 306 15.64 -2.67 12.29
C ALA A 306 15.98 -1.54 13.26
N ARG A 307 15.01 -1.06 14.03
CA ARG A 307 15.12 0.11 14.92
C ARG A 307 15.06 -0.23 16.40
N SER A 308 14.90 -1.52 16.74
CA SER A 308 14.73 -1.97 18.12
C SER A 308 13.65 -1.16 18.85
N THR A 309 12.48 -1.02 18.23
CA THR A 309 11.36 -0.18 18.69
C THR A 309 10.01 -0.88 18.44
N ASN A 310 8.90 -0.14 18.55
CA ASN A 310 7.55 -0.61 18.21
C ASN A 310 6.78 0.51 17.49
N VAL A 311 6.76 0.48 16.14
CA VAL A 311 6.08 1.51 15.35
C VAL A 311 4.55 1.47 15.50
N TYR A 312 3.98 0.32 15.82
CA TYR A 312 2.56 0.20 16.14
C TYR A 312 2.21 1.03 17.37
N LYS A 313 3.07 0.96 18.41
CA LYS A 313 2.94 1.78 19.61
C LYS A 313 3.19 3.25 19.32
N ILE A 314 4.24 3.61 18.59
CA ILE A 314 4.54 5.00 18.21
C ILE A 314 3.33 5.62 17.49
N TRP A 315 2.72 4.88 16.54
CA TRP A 315 1.55 5.34 15.84
C TRP A 315 0.32 5.47 16.76
N ALA A 316 0.08 4.48 17.62
CA ALA A 316 -1.04 4.52 18.56
C ALA A 316 -0.89 5.63 19.62
N ASP A 317 0.33 5.90 20.09
CA ASP A 317 0.65 7.00 20.99
C ASP A 317 0.38 8.34 20.31
N MET A 318 0.78 8.51 19.07
CA MET A 318 0.51 9.70 18.28
C MET A 318 -0.99 9.95 18.12
N ILE A 319 -1.77 8.90 17.85
CA ILE A 319 -3.24 8.98 17.77
C ILE A 319 -3.85 9.38 19.11
N ALA A 320 -3.43 8.75 20.21
CA ALA A 320 -4.04 8.94 21.54
C ALA A 320 -3.57 10.22 22.25
N PHE A 321 -2.29 10.58 22.08
CA PHE A 321 -1.62 11.62 22.89
C PHE A 321 -0.96 12.71 22.05
N GLY A 322 -0.91 12.58 20.72
CA GLY A 322 -0.27 13.54 19.82
C GLY A 322 1.25 13.40 19.71
N GLY A 323 1.86 12.44 20.37
CA GLY A 323 3.30 12.17 20.37
C GLY A 323 3.60 10.85 21.07
N THR A 324 4.88 10.48 21.18
CA THR A 324 5.34 9.24 21.82
C THR A 324 6.59 9.47 22.66
N ASP A 325 6.77 8.66 23.68
CA ASP A 325 8.01 8.52 24.44
C ASP A 325 8.70 7.16 24.16
N MET A 326 8.20 6.42 23.16
CA MET A 326 8.76 5.12 22.78
C MET A 326 10.21 5.29 22.30
N PRO A 327 11.18 4.62 22.91
CA PRO A 327 12.57 4.74 22.51
C PRO A 327 12.83 4.06 21.17
N VAL A 328 13.81 4.60 20.44
CA VAL A 328 14.45 3.94 19.31
C VAL A 328 15.80 3.39 19.82
N GLY A 329 16.03 2.10 19.63
CA GLY A 329 17.23 1.43 20.11
C GLY A 329 18.34 1.33 19.06
N GLU A 330 19.07 0.20 19.07
CA GLU A 330 20.12 -0.07 18.08
C GLU A 330 19.54 -0.22 16.67
N HIS A 331 20.30 0.23 15.67
CA HIS A 331 19.95 0.18 14.27
C HIS A 331 20.62 -1.00 13.56
N TYR A 332 19.84 -1.67 12.72
CA TYR A 332 20.25 -2.80 11.91
C TYR A 332 19.77 -2.65 10.47
N TYR A 333 20.42 -3.35 9.54
CA TYR A 333 19.78 -3.75 8.29
C TYR A 333 18.81 -4.88 8.61
N CYS A 334 17.53 -4.74 8.25
CA CYS A 334 16.56 -5.82 8.38
C CYS A 334 16.15 -6.31 7.00
N ALA A 335 16.63 -7.49 6.62
CA ALA A 335 16.44 -8.09 5.33
C ALA A 335 15.18 -8.94 5.25
N PHE A 336 14.43 -8.80 4.17
CA PHE A 336 13.37 -9.71 3.76
C PHE A 336 13.83 -10.50 2.55
N ALA A 337 13.69 -11.83 2.59
CA ALA A 337 13.89 -12.72 1.46
C ALA A 337 12.69 -13.65 1.30
N GLY A 338 12.03 -13.59 0.15
CA GLY A 338 10.90 -14.44 -0.21
C GLY A 338 11.28 -15.45 -1.27
N ARG A 339 11.27 -16.74 -0.93
CA ARG A 339 11.48 -17.83 -1.89
C ARG A 339 10.18 -18.21 -2.57
N ARG A 340 10.28 -18.57 -3.85
CA ARG A 340 9.18 -19.17 -4.62
C ARG A 340 9.16 -20.68 -4.46
N ASP A 341 7.97 -21.24 -4.30
CA ASP A 341 7.77 -22.69 -4.38
C ASP A 341 8.09 -23.18 -5.81
N GLY A 342 8.58 -24.42 -5.90
CA GLY A 342 8.97 -25.03 -7.18
C GLY A 342 10.38 -24.68 -7.68
N LYS A 343 11.08 -23.70 -7.07
CA LYS A 343 12.51 -23.47 -7.32
C LYS A 343 13.37 -24.39 -6.46
N HIS A 344 14.48 -24.88 -7.01
CA HIS A 344 15.44 -25.74 -6.30
C HIS A 344 16.59 -24.90 -5.73
N PHE A 345 16.61 -24.72 -4.44
CA PHE A 345 17.62 -23.92 -3.75
C PHE A 345 18.82 -24.76 -3.33
N VAL A 346 20.04 -24.15 -3.36
CA VAL A 346 21.29 -24.77 -2.92
C VAL A 346 21.22 -25.14 -1.45
N TYR A 347 20.69 -24.25 -0.61
CA TYR A 347 20.51 -24.47 0.82
C TYR A 347 19.06 -24.79 1.13
N SER A 348 18.82 -25.86 1.90
CA SER A 348 17.47 -26.17 2.39
C SER A 348 16.99 -25.11 3.37
N HIS A 349 15.69 -25.15 3.71
CA HIS A 349 15.10 -24.33 4.77
C HIS A 349 15.85 -24.50 6.10
N GLU A 350 16.09 -25.74 6.51
CA GLU A 350 16.75 -26.07 7.76
C GLU A 350 18.20 -25.58 7.80
N GLN A 351 18.93 -25.66 6.67
CA GLN A 351 20.30 -25.14 6.56
C GLN A 351 20.35 -23.63 6.71
N ILE A 352 19.40 -22.88 6.11
CA ILE A 352 19.28 -21.44 6.29
C ILE A 352 18.95 -21.11 7.74
N MET A 353 17.97 -21.79 8.34
CA MET A 353 17.59 -21.60 9.74
C MET A 353 18.76 -21.85 10.70
N GLN A 354 19.55 -22.89 10.46
CA GLN A 354 20.72 -23.18 11.28
C GLN A 354 21.82 -22.14 11.10
N LYS A 355 22.12 -21.73 9.83
CA LYS A 355 23.19 -20.79 9.52
C LYS A 355 22.94 -19.41 10.11
N TYR A 356 21.70 -18.94 10.02
CA TYR A 356 21.29 -17.57 10.41
C TYR A 356 20.45 -17.51 11.70
N GLN A 357 20.50 -18.56 12.54
CA GLN A 357 19.67 -18.67 13.75
C GLN A 357 19.71 -17.41 14.64
N LYS A 358 20.88 -16.79 14.79
CA LYS A 358 21.07 -15.60 15.65
C LYS A 358 20.51 -14.31 15.03
N ASN A 359 20.42 -14.27 13.72
CA ASN A 359 19.97 -13.11 12.95
C ASN A 359 18.45 -13.14 12.69
N MET A 360 17.89 -14.36 12.65
CA MET A 360 16.51 -14.59 12.25
C MET A 360 15.50 -13.90 13.20
N LYS A 361 14.55 -13.17 12.64
CA LYS A 361 13.48 -12.46 13.35
C LYS A 361 12.11 -13.03 13.07
N MET A 362 11.81 -13.33 11.79
CA MET A 362 10.56 -13.95 11.38
C MET A 362 10.80 -14.97 10.28
N VAL A 363 10.03 -16.04 10.33
CA VAL A 363 9.98 -17.06 9.27
C VAL A 363 8.55 -17.55 9.19
N ASP A 364 7.93 -17.45 8.03
CA ASP A 364 6.54 -17.88 7.86
C ASP A 364 6.22 -18.19 6.40
N ARG A 365 5.09 -18.82 6.18
CA ARG A 365 4.48 -18.94 4.86
C ARG A 365 3.71 -17.65 4.55
N ILE A 366 3.91 -17.14 3.34
CA ILE A 366 3.22 -15.93 2.88
C ILE A 366 1.79 -16.29 2.48
N PRO A 367 0.77 -15.54 2.95
CA PRO A 367 -0.62 -15.71 2.48
C PRO A 367 -0.74 -15.56 0.96
N ASP A 368 -1.61 -16.34 0.34
CA ASP A 368 -1.79 -16.37 -1.12
C ASP A 368 -2.03 -14.98 -1.73
N ALA A 369 -2.80 -14.14 -1.04
CA ALA A 369 -3.07 -12.76 -1.47
C ALA A 369 -1.80 -11.88 -1.61
N LEU A 370 -0.71 -12.21 -0.93
CA LEU A 370 0.56 -11.49 -0.96
C LEU A 370 1.67 -12.25 -1.71
N SER A 371 1.46 -13.54 -1.98
CA SER A 371 2.50 -14.41 -2.54
C SER A 371 3.00 -13.93 -3.90
N GLY A 372 2.13 -13.32 -4.73
CA GLY A 372 2.49 -12.78 -6.03
C GLY A 372 3.67 -11.80 -6.00
N ALA A 373 3.70 -10.90 -5.01
CA ALA A 373 4.76 -9.90 -4.87
C ALA A 373 5.87 -10.31 -3.90
N MET A 374 5.60 -11.23 -2.96
CA MET A 374 6.49 -11.49 -1.82
C MET A 374 7.12 -12.90 -1.80
N GLY A 375 6.76 -13.80 -2.72
CA GLY A 375 7.15 -15.21 -2.65
C GLY A 375 6.21 -16.05 -1.79
N ASN A 376 6.57 -17.30 -1.55
CA ASN A 376 5.75 -18.25 -0.79
C ASN A 376 6.29 -18.53 0.60
N GLN A 377 7.63 -18.57 0.77
CA GLN A 377 8.32 -18.77 2.05
C GLN A 377 9.18 -17.54 2.34
N MET A 378 8.90 -16.88 3.46
CA MET A 378 9.68 -15.69 3.86
C MET A 378 10.72 -16.01 4.93
N TYR A 379 11.78 -15.20 4.91
CA TYR A 379 12.80 -15.07 5.94
C TYR A 379 13.03 -13.60 6.21
N VAL A 380 12.99 -13.20 7.48
CA VAL A 380 13.32 -11.85 7.93
C VAL A 380 14.46 -11.94 8.94
N ALA A 381 15.54 -11.24 8.70
CA ALA A 381 16.75 -11.32 9.52
C ALA A 381 17.45 -9.96 9.66
N ASN A 382 18.09 -9.73 10.84
CA ASN A 382 18.83 -8.51 11.14
C ASN A 382 20.33 -8.72 10.96
N PHE A 383 21.00 -7.66 10.46
CA PHE A 383 22.44 -7.64 10.26
C PHE A 383 23.05 -6.30 10.71
N SER A 384 24.25 -6.35 11.26
CA SER A 384 24.96 -5.16 11.69
C SER A 384 25.65 -4.43 10.54
N THR A 385 26.01 -5.18 9.49
CA THR A 385 26.67 -4.64 8.30
C THR A 385 25.90 -5.04 7.02
N ARG A 386 26.15 -4.29 5.96
CA ARG A 386 25.57 -4.54 4.65
C ARG A 386 26.12 -5.84 4.03
N GLU A 387 27.42 -6.10 4.20
CA GLU A 387 28.08 -7.29 3.67
C GLU A 387 27.47 -8.59 4.25
N GLU A 388 27.15 -8.59 5.56
CA GLU A 388 26.47 -9.73 6.20
C GLU A 388 25.08 -9.94 5.60
N MET A 389 24.35 -8.86 5.33
CA MET A 389 23.02 -8.91 4.70
C MET A 389 23.11 -9.41 3.26
N GLU A 390 24.08 -8.95 2.48
CA GLU A 390 24.30 -9.40 1.09
C GLU A 390 24.66 -10.88 1.03
N GLN A 391 25.48 -11.35 1.98
CA GLN A 391 25.79 -12.78 2.10
C GLN A 391 24.54 -13.60 2.43
N PHE A 392 23.67 -13.08 3.28
CA PHE A 392 22.38 -13.74 3.58
C PHE A 392 21.53 -13.87 2.31
N TYR A 393 21.39 -12.82 1.51
CA TYR A 393 20.65 -12.90 0.24
C TYR A 393 21.29 -13.89 -0.72
N SER A 394 22.61 -13.86 -0.86
CA SER A 394 23.34 -14.81 -1.69
C SER A 394 23.04 -16.25 -1.31
N ASP A 395 23.01 -16.56 -0.01
CA ASP A 395 22.73 -17.93 0.46
C ASP A 395 21.25 -18.31 0.31
N VAL A 396 20.35 -17.42 0.73
CA VAL A 396 18.91 -17.71 0.71
C VAL A 396 18.40 -17.90 -0.71
N LEU A 397 18.92 -17.15 -1.67
CA LEU A 397 18.41 -17.14 -3.04
C LEU A 397 19.21 -18.03 -4.00
N ALA A 398 20.31 -18.65 -3.54
CA ALA A 398 21.11 -19.54 -4.38
C ALA A 398 20.27 -20.72 -4.90
N VAL A 399 20.14 -20.81 -6.22
CA VAL A 399 19.41 -21.89 -6.91
C VAL A 399 20.37 -22.81 -7.66
N THR A 400 19.99 -24.08 -7.77
CA THR A 400 20.81 -25.11 -8.46
C THR A 400 20.59 -25.08 -9.97
N ASP A 401 19.57 -24.36 -10.46
CA ASP A 401 19.17 -24.35 -11.87
C ASP A 401 19.93 -23.27 -12.64
N PRO A 402 20.64 -23.60 -13.76
CA PRO A 402 21.49 -22.65 -14.50
C PRO A 402 20.72 -21.50 -15.19
N ILE A 403 19.41 -21.62 -15.38
CA ILE A 403 18.59 -20.58 -16.00
C ILE A 403 18.48 -19.33 -15.09
N ASN A 404 18.55 -19.52 -13.79
CA ASN A 404 18.47 -18.42 -12.81
C ASN A 404 19.82 -17.80 -12.40
N ALA A 405 20.94 -18.31 -12.93
CA ALA A 405 22.26 -17.74 -12.67
C ALA A 405 22.42 -16.29 -13.18
N LYS A 406 21.62 -15.91 -14.19
CA LYS A 406 21.61 -14.55 -14.73
C LYS A 406 21.01 -13.55 -13.73
N VAL A 407 19.90 -13.89 -13.10
CA VAL A 407 19.24 -13.06 -12.08
C VAL A 407 20.13 -12.91 -10.85
N GLN A 408 20.82 -13.96 -10.41
CA GLN A 408 21.80 -13.87 -9.32
C GLN A 408 22.96 -12.94 -9.65
N LYS A 409 23.45 -12.94 -10.91
CA LYS A 409 24.49 -12.02 -11.34
C LYS A 409 23.98 -10.57 -11.33
N GLU A 410 22.81 -10.32 -11.87
CA GLU A 410 22.16 -9.00 -11.84
C GLU A 410 21.93 -8.52 -10.40
N LEU A 411 21.48 -9.40 -9.49
CA LEU A 411 21.31 -9.08 -8.07
C LEU A 411 22.65 -8.71 -7.41
N THR A 412 23.72 -9.45 -7.67
CA THR A 412 25.06 -9.16 -7.16
C THR A 412 25.57 -7.81 -7.68
N GLU A 413 25.30 -7.48 -8.95
CA GLU A 413 25.65 -6.20 -9.56
C GLU A 413 24.85 -5.04 -8.93
N VAL A 414 23.55 -5.21 -8.68
CA VAL A 414 22.68 -4.23 -8.03
C VAL A 414 23.12 -3.98 -6.58
N LEU A 415 23.36 -5.02 -5.80
CA LEU A 415 23.85 -4.91 -4.43
C LEU A 415 25.23 -4.25 -4.34
N ALA A 416 26.08 -4.43 -5.36
CA ALA A 416 27.42 -3.81 -5.45
C ALA A 416 27.40 -2.31 -5.78
N LEU A 417 26.25 -1.75 -6.22
CA LEU A 417 26.15 -0.31 -6.53
C LEU A 417 26.28 0.60 -5.30
N GLY A 418 26.12 0.07 -4.11
CA GLY A 418 26.37 0.75 -2.83
C GLY A 418 25.30 1.78 -2.46
N GLU A 419 24.92 1.81 -1.20
CA GLU A 419 24.18 2.97 -0.67
C GLU A 419 25.07 4.22 -0.77
N PRO A 420 24.53 5.40 -1.12
CA PRO A 420 25.31 6.63 -1.05
C PRO A 420 25.75 6.86 0.39
N ASP A 421 27.03 7.12 0.56
CA ASP A 421 27.63 7.40 1.86
C ASP A 421 26.83 8.50 2.58
N ALA A 422 26.27 8.20 3.75
CA ALA A 422 25.45 9.13 4.52
C ALA A 422 26.19 10.46 4.86
N ALA A 423 27.53 10.44 4.71
CA ALA A 423 28.38 11.59 4.95
C ALA A 423 28.66 12.46 3.72
N SER A 424 28.36 12.01 2.50
CA SER A 424 28.79 12.71 1.27
C SER A 424 27.72 13.58 0.60
N THR A 425 26.45 13.47 1.00
CA THR A 425 25.37 14.28 0.44
C THR A 425 25.27 15.63 1.17
N LYS A 426 26.03 16.62 0.70
CA LYS A 426 25.76 18.02 1.05
C LYS A 426 24.31 18.34 0.60
N ALA A 427 23.52 18.86 1.54
CA ALA A 427 22.17 19.34 1.27
C ALA A 427 22.18 20.19 -0.02
N VAL A 428 21.56 19.66 -1.08
CA VAL A 428 21.31 20.44 -2.29
C VAL A 428 20.15 21.34 -1.96
N THR A 429 20.43 22.58 -1.64
CA THR A 429 19.40 23.64 -1.61
C THR A 429 18.70 23.65 -2.96
N PRO A 430 17.36 23.60 -3.02
CA PRO A 430 16.64 23.67 -4.27
C PRO A 430 16.99 24.98 -4.98
N LYS A 431 17.67 24.91 -6.12
CA LYS A 431 17.73 26.05 -7.03
C LYS A 431 16.35 26.17 -7.66
N PRO A 432 15.73 27.34 -7.63
CA PRO A 432 14.52 27.57 -8.38
C PRO A 432 14.87 27.53 -9.88
N ASP A 433 14.02 26.84 -10.64
CA ASP A 433 13.89 26.94 -12.10
C ASP A 433 14.89 26.15 -12.97
N LEU A 434 14.58 24.86 -13.19
CA LEU A 434 14.98 24.13 -14.39
C LEU A 434 13.77 23.51 -15.08
N THR A 435 12.77 24.34 -15.38
CA THR A 435 11.74 24.02 -16.38
C THR A 435 12.07 24.79 -17.65
N PRO A 436 12.18 24.13 -18.82
CA PRO A 436 12.14 24.88 -20.08
C PRO A 436 10.77 25.55 -20.17
N ALA A 437 10.76 26.87 -20.20
CA ALA A 437 9.56 27.67 -20.44
C ALA A 437 8.92 27.22 -21.74
N ILE A 438 7.76 26.56 -21.66
CA ILE A 438 6.85 26.43 -22.78
C ILE A 438 6.33 27.86 -23.01
N LYS A 439 6.79 28.49 -24.08
CA LYS A 439 6.25 29.78 -24.54
C LYS A 439 4.77 29.59 -24.78
N PRO A 440 3.92 30.46 -24.23
CA PRO A 440 2.50 30.44 -24.55
C PRO A 440 2.34 30.80 -26.03
N THR A 441 1.69 29.90 -26.76
CA THR A 441 1.24 30.20 -28.13
C THR A 441 0.19 31.29 -28.06
N THR A 442 0.43 32.33 -28.83
CA THR A 442 -0.31 33.56 -28.97
C THR A 442 -1.82 33.38 -29.14
N ALA A 443 -2.51 34.13 -28.33
CA ALA A 443 -3.79 34.82 -28.56
C ALA A 443 -4.76 34.23 -29.61
N VAL A 444 -5.85 33.65 -29.09
CA VAL A 444 -7.14 33.67 -29.81
C VAL A 444 -7.98 34.79 -29.20
N ALA A 445 -8.53 35.58 -30.09
CA ALA A 445 -9.20 36.87 -29.85
C ALA A 445 -10.32 36.79 -28.80
N GLU A 446 -10.38 37.84 -27.97
CA GLU A 446 -11.51 38.19 -27.12
C GLU A 446 -12.80 38.30 -27.93
N THR A 447 -13.73 37.39 -27.68
CA THR A 447 -15.14 37.61 -28.07
C THR A 447 -15.89 38.07 -26.82
N LYS A 448 -16.30 39.34 -26.85
CA LYS A 448 -17.12 39.98 -25.82
C LYS A 448 -18.42 39.22 -25.62
N THR A 449 -18.59 38.60 -24.47
CA THR A 449 -19.87 38.03 -24.04
C THR A 449 -20.73 39.14 -23.45
N LYS A 450 -21.84 39.44 -24.13
CA LYS A 450 -22.90 40.35 -23.64
C LYS A 450 -23.55 39.72 -22.40
N ALA A 451 -23.77 40.53 -21.39
CA ALA A 451 -24.55 40.21 -20.21
C ALA A 451 -25.96 39.75 -20.63
N VAL A 452 -26.37 38.61 -20.14
CA VAL A 452 -27.74 38.11 -20.19
C VAL A 452 -28.38 38.40 -18.84
N ALA A 453 -29.51 39.10 -18.89
CA ALA A 453 -30.28 39.55 -17.74
C ALA A 453 -30.89 38.39 -16.95
N GLU A 454 -31.02 38.58 -15.64
CA GLU A 454 -31.72 37.73 -14.70
C GLU A 454 -33.17 37.45 -15.13
N VAL A 455 -33.57 36.16 -15.12
CA VAL A 455 -34.96 35.74 -15.25
C VAL A 455 -35.43 35.25 -13.87
N PRO A 456 -36.56 35.72 -13.35
CA PRO A 456 -37.03 35.40 -12.01
C PRO A 456 -37.56 33.95 -11.91
N THR A 457 -37.21 33.29 -10.84
CA THR A 457 -37.64 31.94 -10.48
C THR A 457 -39.15 31.91 -10.21
N ARG A 458 -39.89 31.20 -11.00
CA ARG A 458 -41.34 30.93 -10.79
C ARG A 458 -41.49 29.65 -9.98
N ALA A 459 -42.19 29.74 -8.87
CA ALA A 459 -42.59 28.64 -8.02
C ALA A 459 -43.35 27.56 -8.80
N VAL A 460 -42.93 26.32 -8.69
CA VAL A 460 -43.65 25.15 -9.23
C VAL A 460 -44.49 24.58 -8.10
N THR A 461 -45.79 24.66 -8.28
CA THR A 461 -46.82 24.05 -7.43
C THR A 461 -46.78 22.52 -7.55
N GLU A 462 -46.83 21.85 -6.42
CA GLU A 462 -46.95 20.40 -6.31
C GLU A 462 -48.22 19.88 -6.94
N THR A 463 -48.09 18.84 -7.78
CA THR A 463 -49.23 18.04 -8.24
C THR A 463 -49.09 16.61 -7.67
N PRO A 464 -50.11 16.03 -7.04
CA PRO A 464 -49.98 14.74 -6.38
C PRO A 464 -49.92 13.59 -7.38
N THR A 465 -48.90 12.74 -7.25
CA THR A 465 -48.71 11.52 -8.03
C THR A 465 -49.66 10.44 -7.55
N LYS A 466 -50.48 9.93 -8.44
CA LYS A 466 -51.40 8.79 -8.20
C LYS A 466 -50.61 7.51 -7.89
N ALA A 467 -50.98 6.83 -6.80
CA ALA A 467 -50.51 5.50 -6.44
C ALA A 467 -50.86 4.49 -7.54
N VAL A 468 -49.87 3.78 -8.06
CA VAL A 468 -50.03 2.61 -8.89
C VAL A 468 -50.08 1.38 -7.99
N ALA A 469 -51.20 0.69 -7.97
CA ALA A 469 -51.40 -0.55 -7.24
C ALA A 469 -50.58 -1.68 -7.86
N THR A 470 -49.67 -2.25 -7.10
CA THR A 470 -48.94 -3.47 -7.47
C THR A 470 -49.83 -4.71 -7.20
N GLN A 471 -50.06 -5.51 -8.22
CA GLN A 471 -50.70 -6.82 -8.10
C GLN A 471 -49.80 -7.83 -7.38
N PRO A 472 -50.36 -8.79 -6.61
CA PRO A 472 -49.57 -9.77 -5.88
C PRO A 472 -49.04 -10.87 -6.82
N THR A 473 -47.76 -11.14 -6.76
CA THR A 473 -47.11 -12.27 -7.44
C THR A 473 -47.50 -13.58 -6.76
N LYS A 474 -47.96 -14.54 -7.56
CA LYS A 474 -48.33 -15.90 -7.12
C LYS A 474 -47.15 -16.64 -6.51
N ALA A 475 -47.34 -17.17 -5.31
CA ALA A 475 -46.43 -18.10 -4.64
C ALA A 475 -46.34 -19.42 -5.44
N VAL A 476 -45.13 -19.83 -5.78
CA VAL A 476 -44.84 -21.17 -6.31
C VAL A 476 -44.63 -22.10 -5.10
N ALA A 477 -45.53 -23.07 -4.97
CA ALA A 477 -45.46 -24.09 -3.94
C ALA A 477 -44.30 -25.06 -4.20
N THR A 478 -43.32 -25.12 -3.29
CA THR A 478 -42.29 -26.17 -3.26
C THR A 478 -42.86 -27.40 -2.57
N GLN A 479 -42.80 -28.56 -3.25
CA GLN A 479 -43.18 -29.86 -2.71
C GLN A 479 -42.19 -30.32 -1.62
N PRO A 480 -42.65 -31.06 -0.60
CA PRO A 480 -41.81 -31.56 0.49
C PRO A 480 -40.99 -32.77 0.05
N THR A 481 -39.68 -32.72 0.32
CA THR A 481 -38.76 -33.83 0.13
C THR A 481 -38.99 -34.89 1.22
N LYS A 482 -39.13 -36.15 0.79
CA LYS A 482 -39.34 -37.33 1.66
C LYS A 482 -38.19 -37.54 2.64
N ALA A 483 -38.53 -37.69 3.91
CA ALA A 483 -37.64 -38.11 4.99
C ALA A 483 -37.12 -39.54 4.76
N VAL A 484 -35.82 -39.73 4.78
CA VAL A 484 -35.18 -41.06 4.83
C VAL A 484 -35.05 -41.46 6.29
N THR A 485 -35.79 -42.49 6.71
CA THR A 485 -35.75 -43.15 8.00
C THR A 485 -34.46 -43.91 8.15
N LYS A 486 -33.61 -43.57 9.13
CA LYS A 486 -32.47 -44.39 9.55
C LYS A 486 -32.91 -45.40 10.59
N THR A 487 -32.64 -46.68 10.32
CA THR A 487 -32.82 -47.83 11.21
C THR A 487 -31.79 -47.80 12.34
N PRO A 488 -32.11 -48.13 13.60
CA PRO A 488 -31.17 -48.13 14.70
C PRO A 488 -30.28 -49.38 14.71
N THR A 489 -28.97 -49.15 14.80
CA THR A 489 -27.97 -50.23 14.99
C THR A 489 -27.86 -50.57 16.47
N LYS A 490 -27.95 -51.86 16.76
CA LYS A 490 -27.90 -52.47 18.11
C LYS A 490 -26.58 -52.20 18.83
N ALA A 491 -26.70 -51.82 20.10
CA ALA A 491 -25.62 -51.77 21.07
C ALA A 491 -25.08 -53.19 21.37
N VAL A 492 -23.75 -53.36 21.28
CA VAL A 492 -23.05 -54.53 21.79
C VAL A 492 -22.39 -54.16 23.12
N THR A 493 -22.95 -54.67 24.21
CA THR A 493 -22.39 -54.65 25.54
C THR A 493 -21.18 -55.59 25.60
N LYS A 494 -20.00 -55.13 26.01
CA LYS A 494 -18.90 -55.97 26.48
C LYS A 494 -18.66 -55.78 27.98
N THR A 495 -18.94 -56.86 28.67
CA THR A 495 -18.72 -57.10 30.08
C THR A 495 -17.24 -57.00 30.50
N SER A 496 -17.03 -56.44 31.68
CA SER A 496 -15.79 -56.39 32.42
C SER A 496 -15.32 -57.80 32.86
N ARG A 497 -14.00 -58.04 32.79
CA ARG A 497 -13.35 -59.05 33.66
C ARG A 497 -12.09 -58.46 34.29
N LYS A 498 -12.12 -58.40 35.63
CA LYS A 498 -10.98 -58.21 36.50
C LYS A 498 -10.04 -59.44 36.41
N GLY A 499 -8.75 -59.19 36.49
CA GLY A 499 -7.73 -60.26 36.72
C GLY A 499 -6.43 -59.64 37.23
N LYS A 500 -6.17 -59.87 38.48
CA LYS A 500 -4.95 -59.64 39.26
C LYS A 500 -3.70 -60.21 38.60
N LYS A 501 -2.62 -59.51 38.51
CA LYS A 501 -1.36 -59.67 39.30
C LYS A 501 -0.44 -58.49 38.94
#